data_a9a104b1eca477e8168ca4f7de0c1c8c
#
_entry.id   a9a104b1eca477e8168ca4f7de0c1c8c
#
_cell.length_a   1.000
_cell.length_b   1.000
_cell.length_c   1.000
_cell.angle_alpha   90.00
_cell.angle_beta   90.00
_cell.angle_gamma   90.00
#
_symmetry.space_group_name_H-M   'P 1'
#
loop_
_entity.id
_entity.type
_entity.pdbx_description
1 polymer ?
#
loop_
_entity_poly.entity_id
_entity_poly.type
_entity_poly.pdbx_seq_one_letter_code
_entity_poly.pdbx_strand_id
1 'polypeptide(L)'
;MQTFVLRKHGAYKQTRRKVPVLQLYKAIWRVSGSRQVLLIILSIAIAGLAAAPLKFQQEIVNLLTDASFERAQLLVLGAGMMGVILFSLGLKWVMGYRSQLLGEDVIRHIRTRLLTDAVETQKANEDIRTGTLSTAISAEAEELGKFTGSAFSEPVMQIGTLVSVVGFIASTQPGLGAVALSIIVPQVALVLFTQRKVNVLLAERVRLLRHATDQITATKLDAAVDSVLQDFDEIYGARRSMFRWKLSTKFFLSAINGAGTVAVFMLGGLFVLKGQTDVGTVVAATMGLARLQGPTTFLEHYQSNRLHILRL
;
A
#
# COMPACT_ATOMS: atom_id res chain seq x y z
N MET A 1 7.84 19.52 17.26
CA MET A 1 7.90 20.19 15.98
C MET A 1 8.99 21.25 16.13
N GLN A 2 10.24 20.88 15.82
CA GLN A 2 11.36 21.78 15.95
C GLN A 2 11.50 22.57 14.66
N THR A 3 11.62 23.86 14.82
CA THR A 3 11.87 24.94 13.87
C THR A 3 12.86 24.51 12.77
N PHE A 4 12.41 24.57 11.53
CA PHE A 4 13.28 24.54 10.35
C PHE A 4 14.01 25.87 10.29
N VAL A 5 15.16 25.96 10.96
CA VAL A 5 16.02 27.15 10.91
C VAL A 5 16.85 27.08 9.64
N LEU A 6 16.46 27.87 8.65
CA LEU A 6 17.23 28.15 7.44
C LEU A 6 18.38 29.10 7.81
N ARG A 7 19.45 28.59 8.39
CA ARG A 7 20.61 29.40 8.79
C ARG A 7 21.69 29.39 7.71
N LYS A 8 22.08 30.57 7.27
CA LYS A 8 23.22 30.84 6.37
C LYS A 8 24.54 30.73 7.16
N HIS A 9 25.42 29.82 6.85
CA HIS A 9 26.89 29.92 6.75
C HIS A 9 27.54 28.54 6.81
N GLY A 10 28.42 28.26 5.84
CA GLY A 10 29.42 27.20 5.88
C GLY A 10 28.84 25.83 5.52
N ALA A 11 29.57 25.11 4.69
CA ALA A 11 29.34 23.73 4.22
C ALA A 11 28.27 22.96 5.00
N TYR A 12 27.06 22.93 4.46
CA TYR A 12 25.91 22.20 5.04
C TYR A 12 26.23 20.71 4.95
N LYS A 13 26.93 20.18 5.94
CA LYS A 13 26.91 18.76 6.21
C LYS A 13 25.46 18.42 6.58
N GLN A 14 24.68 18.05 5.59
CA GLN A 14 23.34 17.47 5.78
C GLN A 14 23.49 16.18 6.60
N THR A 15 23.65 16.30 7.90
CA THR A 15 23.38 15.22 8.82
C THR A 15 21.87 15.03 8.80
N ARG A 16 21.38 14.32 7.75
CA ARG A 16 20.01 13.83 7.72
C ARG A 16 19.80 12.98 8.98
N ARG A 17 19.27 13.58 10.02
CA ARG A 17 18.69 12.83 11.13
C ARG A 17 17.54 12.02 10.51
N LYS A 18 17.75 10.71 10.39
CA LYS A 18 16.68 9.78 10.04
C LYS A 18 15.56 10.01 11.05
N VAL A 19 14.50 10.67 10.64
CA VAL A 19 13.32 10.81 11.50
C VAL A 19 12.84 9.40 11.80
N PRO A 20 12.83 8.94 13.05
CA PRO A 20 12.39 7.60 13.35
C PRO A 20 10.93 7.48 12.90
N VAL A 21 10.62 6.38 12.21
CA VAL A 21 9.29 6.08 11.65
C VAL A 21 8.18 6.38 12.65
N LEU A 22 8.40 6.02 13.91
CA LEU A 22 7.45 6.24 15.00
C LEU A 22 7.13 7.74 15.22
N GLN A 23 8.10 8.62 15.05
CA GLN A 23 7.88 10.07 15.18
C GLN A 23 7.01 10.63 14.06
N LEU A 24 7.16 10.13 12.82
CA LEU A 24 6.30 10.49 11.70
C LEU A 24 4.84 10.09 11.99
N TYR A 25 4.59 8.84 12.38
CA TYR A 25 3.24 8.37 12.72
C TYR A 25 2.64 9.14 13.91
N LYS A 26 3.45 9.45 14.93
CA LYS A 26 3.02 10.26 16.07
C LYS A 26 2.68 11.69 15.66
N ALA A 27 3.42 12.28 14.72
CA ALA A 27 3.13 13.61 14.19
C ALA A 27 1.81 13.62 13.39
N ILE A 28 1.61 12.62 12.51
CA ILE A 28 0.37 12.43 11.76
C ILE A 28 -0.82 12.28 12.71
N TRP A 29 -0.69 11.43 13.72
CA TRP A 29 -1.74 11.21 14.72
C TRP A 29 -2.10 12.48 15.49
N ARG A 30 -1.10 13.28 15.86
CA ARG A 30 -1.35 14.56 16.59
C ARG A 30 -2.10 15.56 15.76
N VAL A 31 -1.88 15.59 14.44
CA VAL A 31 -2.55 16.56 13.54
C VAL A 31 -3.95 16.09 13.12
N SER A 32 -4.15 14.78 12.98
CA SER A 32 -5.36 14.23 12.34
C SER A 32 -6.06 13.11 13.12
N GLY A 33 -5.73 12.91 14.42
CA GLY A 33 -6.11 11.72 15.19
C GLY A 33 -7.60 11.39 15.20
N SER A 34 -8.49 12.35 15.44
CA SER A 34 -9.94 12.09 15.46
C SER A 34 -10.48 11.61 14.11
N ARG A 35 -9.98 12.17 13.00
CA ARG A 35 -10.34 11.76 11.64
C ARG A 35 -9.75 10.40 11.29
N GLN A 36 -8.54 10.07 11.77
CA GLN A 36 -7.92 8.76 11.59
C GLN A 36 -8.72 7.66 12.29
N VAL A 37 -9.28 7.92 13.48
CA VAL A 37 -10.14 6.95 14.19
C VAL A 37 -11.34 6.56 13.33
N LEU A 38 -12.02 7.52 12.70
CA LEU A 38 -13.13 7.23 11.78
C LEU A 38 -12.68 6.33 10.61
N LEU A 39 -11.54 6.65 9.99
CA LEU A 39 -10.99 5.87 8.88
C LEU A 39 -10.62 4.45 9.33
N ILE A 40 -10.07 4.27 10.53
CA ILE A 40 -9.76 2.95 11.10
C ILE A 40 -11.03 2.14 11.35
N ILE A 41 -12.08 2.76 11.90
CA ILE A 41 -13.37 2.09 12.10
C ILE A 41 -13.96 1.61 10.77
N LEU A 42 -13.96 2.47 9.75
CA LEU A 42 -14.42 2.10 8.40
C LEU A 42 -13.56 0.96 7.81
N SER A 43 -12.25 0.99 8.02
CA SER A 43 -11.33 -0.06 7.57
C SER A 43 -11.61 -1.40 8.23
N ILE A 44 -11.89 -1.42 9.54
CA ILE A 44 -12.26 -2.62 10.27
C ILE A 44 -13.61 -3.16 9.78
N ALA A 45 -14.60 -2.29 9.55
CA ALA A 45 -15.90 -2.69 9.02
C ALA A 45 -15.78 -3.32 7.62
N ILE A 46 -14.99 -2.72 6.72
CA ILE A 46 -14.73 -3.25 5.37
C ILE A 46 -14.01 -4.60 5.46
N ALA A 47 -13.02 -4.71 6.34
CA ALA A 47 -12.26 -5.94 6.56
C ALA A 47 -13.16 -7.07 7.12
N GLY A 48 -14.05 -6.77 8.04
CA GLY A 48 -15.02 -7.74 8.57
C GLY A 48 -15.99 -8.24 7.50
N LEU A 49 -16.41 -7.37 6.58
CA LEU A 49 -17.28 -7.73 5.45
C LEU A 49 -16.56 -8.51 4.34
N ALA A 50 -15.23 -8.59 4.36
CA ALA A 50 -14.47 -9.21 3.26
C ALA A 50 -14.78 -10.70 3.07
N ALA A 51 -15.10 -11.42 4.14
CA ALA A 51 -15.48 -12.83 4.11
C ALA A 51 -16.95 -13.07 3.77
N ALA A 52 -17.85 -12.08 3.97
CA ALA A 52 -19.27 -12.26 3.80
C ALA A 52 -19.68 -12.73 2.37
N PRO A 53 -19.16 -12.16 1.26
CA PRO A 53 -19.47 -12.69 -0.06
C PRO A 53 -18.99 -14.12 -0.30
N LEU A 54 -17.94 -14.58 0.41
CA LEU A 54 -17.44 -15.95 0.31
C LEU A 54 -18.44 -16.94 0.92
N LYS A 55 -19.08 -16.54 2.03
CA LYS A 55 -20.15 -17.33 2.66
C LYS A 55 -21.35 -17.48 1.72
N PHE A 56 -21.81 -16.40 1.10
CA PHE A 56 -22.86 -16.48 0.10
C PHE A 56 -22.48 -17.35 -1.11
N GLN A 57 -21.25 -17.26 -1.60
CA GLN A 57 -20.76 -18.11 -2.69
C GLN A 57 -20.77 -19.59 -2.30
N GLN A 58 -20.33 -19.91 -1.09
CA GLN A 58 -20.39 -21.25 -0.54
C GLN A 58 -21.83 -21.79 -0.56
N GLU A 59 -22.78 -21.02 -0.01
CA GLU A 59 -24.17 -21.42 0.10
C GLU A 59 -24.84 -21.54 -1.27
N ILE A 60 -24.58 -20.63 -2.20
CA ILE A 60 -25.10 -20.72 -3.59
C ILE A 60 -24.59 -21.98 -4.27
N VAL A 61 -23.31 -22.29 -4.17
CA VAL A 61 -22.73 -23.48 -4.81
C VAL A 61 -23.31 -24.77 -4.20
N ASN A 62 -23.43 -24.79 -2.86
CA ASN A 62 -24.04 -25.95 -2.19
C ASN A 62 -25.50 -26.14 -2.58
N LEU A 63 -26.27 -25.05 -2.66
CA LEU A 63 -27.65 -25.10 -3.14
C LEU A 63 -27.75 -25.63 -4.57
N LEU A 64 -26.80 -25.26 -5.46
CA LEU A 64 -26.81 -25.77 -6.85
C LEU A 64 -26.38 -27.24 -6.98
N THR A 65 -25.68 -27.77 -5.97
CA THR A 65 -25.28 -29.18 -5.92
C THR A 65 -26.32 -30.07 -5.20
N ASP A 66 -27.31 -29.47 -4.54
CA ASP A 66 -28.39 -30.18 -3.87
C ASP A 66 -29.48 -30.56 -4.88
N ALA A 67 -30.00 -31.79 -4.77
CA ALA A 67 -31.08 -32.29 -5.61
C ALA A 67 -32.44 -31.60 -5.31
N SER A 68 -32.58 -30.94 -4.15
CA SER A 68 -33.82 -30.29 -3.68
C SER A 68 -33.83 -28.77 -3.94
N PHE A 69 -33.25 -28.34 -5.04
CA PHE A 69 -33.03 -26.94 -5.42
C PHE A 69 -34.32 -26.10 -5.52
N GLU A 70 -34.42 -25.01 -4.76
CA GLU A 70 -35.49 -24.01 -4.85
C GLU A 70 -34.99 -22.71 -5.51
N ARG A 71 -35.65 -22.30 -6.61
CA ARG A 71 -35.31 -21.07 -7.34
C ARG A 71 -35.39 -19.80 -6.45
N ALA A 72 -36.35 -19.76 -5.53
CA ALA A 72 -36.53 -18.64 -4.63
C ALA A 72 -35.33 -18.43 -3.71
N GLN A 73 -34.77 -19.51 -3.15
CA GLN A 73 -33.57 -19.43 -2.29
C GLN A 73 -32.37 -18.92 -3.05
N LEU A 74 -32.16 -19.34 -4.30
CA LEU A 74 -31.08 -18.86 -5.14
C LEU A 74 -31.15 -17.34 -5.36
N LEU A 75 -32.36 -16.82 -5.64
CA LEU A 75 -32.59 -15.39 -5.83
C LEU A 75 -32.30 -14.60 -4.54
N VAL A 76 -32.76 -15.12 -3.39
CA VAL A 76 -32.50 -14.47 -2.07
C VAL A 76 -31.00 -14.45 -1.77
N LEU A 77 -30.29 -15.55 -1.95
CA LEU A 77 -28.84 -15.61 -1.72
C LEU A 77 -28.07 -14.70 -2.69
N GLY A 78 -28.45 -14.67 -3.97
CA GLY A 78 -27.86 -13.79 -4.97
C GLY A 78 -28.10 -12.32 -4.67
N ALA A 79 -29.33 -11.95 -4.29
CA ALA A 79 -29.67 -10.59 -3.88
C ALA A 79 -28.92 -10.18 -2.59
N GLY A 80 -28.84 -11.08 -1.60
CA GLY A 80 -28.08 -10.87 -0.37
C GLY A 80 -26.58 -10.65 -0.64
N MET A 81 -25.99 -11.49 -1.49
CA MET A 81 -24.59 -11.34 -1.92
C MET A 81 -24.35 -9.99 -2.60
N MET A 82 -25.23 -9.61 -3.54
CA MET A 82 -25.14 -8.32 -4.22
C MET A 82 -25.27 -7.16 -3.23
N GLY A 83 -26.21 -7.23 -2.30
CA GLY A 83 -26.40 -6.23 -1.24
C GLY A 83 -25.13 -6.03 -0.40
N VAL A 84 -24.49 -7.11 0.05
CA VAL A 84 -23.24 -7.06 0.81
C VAL A 84 -22.10 -6.49 -0.03
N ILE A 85 -21.99 -6.84 -1.30
CA ILE A 85 -20.97 -6.29 -2.21
C ILE A 85 -21.17 -4.78 -2.37
N LEU A 86 -22.38 -4.33 -2.69
CA LEU A 86 -22.70 -2.91 -2.87
C LEU A 86 -22.47 -2.11 -1.58
N PHE A 87 -22.87 -2.67 -0.44
CA PHE A 87 -22.62 -2.04 0.86
C PHE A 87 -21.12 -1.90 1.15
N SER A 88 -20.34 -2.95 0.91
CA SER A 88 -18.88 -2.92 1.06
C SER A 88 -18.23 -1.90 0.12
N LEU A 89 -18.69 -1.80 -1.14
CA LEU A 89 -18.22 -0.80 -2.09
C LEU A 89 -18.58 0.62 -1.63
N GLY A 90 -19.77 0.83 -1.10
CA GLY A 90 -20.20 2.11 -0.50
C GLY A 90 -19.30 2.54 0.66
N LEU A 91 -18.98 1.60 1.58
CA LEU A 91 -18.04 1.87 2.66
C LEU A 91 -16.64 2.21 2.14
N LYS A 92 -16.14 1.49 1.13
CA LYS A 92 -14.85 1.81 0.50
C LYS A 92 -14.84 3.18 -0.16
N TRP A 93 -15.93 3.54 -0.82
CA TRP A 93 -16.07 4.87 -1.41
C TRP A 93 -16.04 5.97 -0.35
N VAL A 94 -16.81 5.83 0.74
CA VAL A 94 -16.82 6.78 1.87
C VAL A 94 -15.43 6.88 2.50
N MET A 95 -14.78 5.73 2.77
CA MET A 95 -13.43 5.69 3.32
C MET A 95 -12.43 6.39 2.41
N GLY A 96 -12.45 6.10 1.10
CA GLY A 96 -11.56 6.71 0.11
C GLY A 96 -11.76 8.22 0.02
N TYR A 97 -13.00 8.68 -0.05
CA TYR A 97 -13.34 10.10 -0.08
C TYR A 97 -12.83 10.84 1.19
N ARG A 98 -13.11 10.29 2.37
CA ARG A 98 -12.67 10.88 3.65
C ARG A 98 -11.15 10.86 3.80
N SER A 99 -10.49 9.81 3.32
CA SER A 99 -9.03 9.69 3.29
C SER A 99 -8.38 10.76 2.40
N GLN A 100 -8.93 10.99 1.21
CA GLN A 100 -8.43 12.02 0.29
C GLN A 100 -8.64 13.42 0.84
N LEU A 101 -9.84 13.72 1.39
CA LEU A 101 -10.09 15.01 2.04
C LEU A 101 -9.12 15.27 3.20
N LEU A 102 -8.84 14.25 4.00
CA LEU A 102 -7.86 14.38 5.08
C LEU A 102 -6.46 14.70 4.54
N GLY A 103 -6.07 14.05 3.42
CA GLY A 103 -4.83 14.34 2.71
C GLY A 103 -4.75 15.79 2.25
N GLU A 104 -5.79 16.30 1.60
CA GLU A 104 -5.87 17.69 1.11
C GLU A 104 -5.83 18.72 2.24
N ASP A 105 -6.52 18.45 3.36
CA ASP A 105 -6.47 19.34 4.54
C ASP A 105 -5.04 19.43 5.10
N VAL A 106 -4.31 18.32 5.13
CA VAL A 106 -2.90 18.29 5.56
C VAL A 106 -2.00 19.02 4.58
N ILE A 107 -2.19 18.82 3.26
CA ILE A 107 -1.47 19.54 2.20
C ILE A 107 -1.66 21.04 2.37
N ARG A 108 -2.90 21.48 2.50
CA ARG A 108 -3.25 22.89 2.72
C ARG A 108 -2.56 23.46 3.97
N HIS A 109 -2.59 22.70 5.07
CA HIS A 109 -1.97 23.13 6.33
C HIS A 109 -0.46 23.27 6.21
N ILE A 110 0.21 22.32 5.55
CA ILE A 110 1.66 22.33 5.31
C ILE A 110 2.03 23.52 4.40
N ARG A 111 1.32 23.70 3.28
CA ARG A 111 1.55 24.80 2.34
C ARG A 111 1.42 26.16 3.01
N THR A 112 0.36 26.34 3.80
CA THR A 112 0.14 27.59 4.55
C THR A 112 1.28 27.86 5.53
N ARG A 113 1.69 26.85 6.29
CA ARG A 113 2.82 26.99 7.23
C ARG A 113 4.14 27.31 6.54
N LEU A 114 4.50 26.56 5.50
CA LEU A 114 5.73 26.79 4.74
C LEU A 114 5.78 28.21 4.17
N LEU A 115 4.66 28.72 3.67
CA LEU A 115 4.58 30.07 3.13
C LEU A 115 4.71 31.12 4.24
N THR A 116 4.03 30.93 5.38
CA THR A 116 4.09 31.85 6.53
C THR A 116 5.52 31.90 7.10
N ASP A 117 6.13 30.72 7.33
CA ASP A 117 7.50 30.62 7.84
C ASP A 117 8.52 31.27 6.87
N ALA A 118 8.30 31.12 5.55
CA ALA A 118 9.12 31.74 4.52
C ALA A 118 9.03 33.28 4.55
N VAL A 119 7.83 33.83 4.69
CA VAL A 119 7.60 35.29 4.79
C VAL A 119 8.26 35.84 6.05
N GLU A 120 8.16 35.15 7.20
CA GLU A 120 8.80 35.57 8.44
C GLU A 120 10.34 35.54 8.32
N THR A 121 10.89 34.48 7.71
CA THR A 121 12.33 34.35 7.46
C THR A 121 12.84 35.44 6.53
N GLN A 122 12.10 35.78 5.48
CA GLN A 122 12.46 36.87 4.56
C GLN A 122 12.44 38.24 5.23
N LYS A 123 11.48 38.50 6.14
CA LYS A 123 11.44 39.71 6.96
C LYS A 123 12.65 39.83 7.91
N ALA A 124 13.21 38.71 8.32
CA ALA A 124 14.44 38.65 9.13
C ALA A 124 15.72 38.84 8.32
N ASN A 125 15.67 39.24 7.05
CA ASN A 125 16.79 39.39 6.11
C ASN A 125 17.63 38.12 5.89
N GLU A 126 17.03 36.93 6.02
CA GLU A 126 17.66 35.67 5.67
C GLU A 126 17.27 35.27 4.24
N ASP A 127 18.25 34.90 3.40
CA ASP A 127 18.04 34.44 2.03
C ASP A 127 17.34 33.07 2.01
N ILE A 128 16.19 32.99 1.34
CA ILE A 128 15.46 31.75 1.10
C ILE A 128 15.77 31.27 -0.32
N ARG A 129 16.15 30.00 -0.46
CA ARG A 129 16.26 29.36 -1.77
C ARG A 129 14.87 29.11 -2.33
N THR A 130 14.41 30.01 -3.18
CA THR A 130 13.07 30.00 -3.80
C THR A 130 12.75 28.65 -4.47
N GLY A 131 13.72 28.03 -5.14
CA GLY A 131 13.56 26.72 -5.78
C GLY A 131 13.27 25.59 -4.77
N THR A 132 13.95 25.58 -3.61
CA THR A 132 13.70 24.59 -2.56
C THR A 132 12.32 24.78 -1.94
N LEU A 133 11.92 26.02 -1.68
CA LEU A 133 10.58 26.33 -1.17
C LEU A 133 9.50 25.93 -2.15
N SER A 134 9.67 26.22 -3.44
CA SER A 134 8.73 25.84 -4.49
C SER A 134 8.55 24.32 -4.57
N THR A 135 9.63 23.54 -4.50
CA THR A 135 9.59 22.07 -4.49
C THR A 135 8.88 21.54 -3.24
N ALA A 136 9.19 22.10 -2.07
CA ALA A 136 8.54 21.70 -0.81
C ALA A 136 7.03 21.97 -0.83
N ILE A 137 6.60 23.13 -1.33
CA ILE A 137 5.17 23.49 -1.43
C ILE A 137 4.42 22.68 -2.49
N SER A 138 5.04 22.40 -3.64
CA SER A 138 4.36 21.73 -4.76
C SER A 138 4.38 20.20 -4.62
N ALA A 139 5.55 19.59 -4.58
CA ALA A 139 5.70 18.13 -4.68
C ALA A 139 5.75 17.44 -3.29
N GLU A 140 6.59 17.93 -2.37
CA GLU A 140 6.79 17.25 -1.09
C GLU A 140 5.56 17.33 -0.18
N ALA A 141 4.88 18.49 -0.13
CA ALA A 141 3.65 18.65 0.63
C ALA A 141 2.53 17.74 0.12
N GLU A 142 2.39 17.60 -1.22
CA GLU A 142 1.39 16.74 -1.84
C GLU A 142 1.64 15.26 -1.51
N GLU A 143 2.89 14.80 -1.60
CA GLU A 143 3.23 13.41 -1.31
C GLU A 143 3.01 13.08 0.17
N LEU A 144 3.40 13.96 1.08
CA LEU A 144 3.18 13.79 2.52
C LEU A 144 1.68 13.78 2.87
N GLY A 145 0.87 14.63 2.24
CA GLY A 145 -0.57 14.65 2.45
C GLY A 145 -1.26 13.38 1.98
N LYS A 146 -0.97 12.92 0.76
CA LYS A 146 -1.48 11.64 0.23
C LYS A 146 -1.17 10.47 1.16
N PHE A 147 0.08 10.41 1.66
CA PHE A 147 0.46 9.39 2.63
C PHE A 147 -0.34 9.51 3.93
N THR A 148 -0.51 10.72 4.45
CA THR A 148 -1.21 10.96 5.72
C THR A 148 -2.66 10.47 5.66
N GLY A 149 -3.35 10.66 4.54
CA GLY A 149 -4.72 10.21 4.35
C GLY A 149 -4.87 8.69 4.49
N SER A 150 -3.93 7.91 3.98
CA SER A 150 -3.99 6.45 3.95
C SER A 150 -3.09 5.74 4.98
N ALA A 151 -2.31 6.48 5.76
CA ALA A 151 -1.24 5.94 6.61
C ALA A 151 -1.67 4.86 7.60
N PHE A 152 -2.88 4.95 8.15
CA PHE A 152 -3.43 4.00 9.11
C PHE A 152 -4.55 3.15 8.52
N SER A 153 -5.45 3.76 7.76
CA SER A 153 -6.65 3.10 7.23
C SER A 153 -6.34 1.96 6.27
N GLU A 154 -5.44 2.21 5.33
CA GLU A 154 -5.07 1.21 4.31
C GLU A 154 -4.41 -0.05 4.92
N PRO A 155 -3.36 0.06 5.77
CA PRO A 155 -2.79 -1.12 6.43
C PRO A 155 -3.80 -1.90 7.27
N VAL A 156 -4.66 -1.21 8.02
CA VAL A 156 -5.70 -1.86 8.84
C VAL A 156 -6.69 -2.61 7.97
N MET A 157 -7.15 -2.00 6.87
CA MET A 157 -8.07 -2.64 5.93
C MET A 157 -7.43 -3.89 5.28
N GLN A 158 -6.19 -3.80 4.81
CA GLN A 158 -5.53 -4.90 4.11
C GLN A 158 -5.20 -6.07 5.03
N ILE A 159 -4.63 -5.78 6.21
CA ILE A 159 -4.35 -6.82 7.21
C ILE A 159 -5.65 -7.44 7.72
N GLY A 160 -6.65 -6.61 8.00
CA GLY A 160 -7.96 -7.09 8.44
C GLY A 160 -8.66 -7.96 7.38
N THR A 161 -8.57 -7.60 6.09
CA THR A 161 -9.08 -8.41 4.97
C THR A 161 -8.38 -9.77 4.93
N LEU A 162 -7.05 -9.79 5.08
CA LEU A 162 -6.29 -11.03 5.12
C LEU A 162 -6.73 -11.92 6.27
N VAL A 163 -6.84 -11.37 7.48
CA VAL A 163 -7.30 -12.11 8.67
C VAL A 163 -8.72 -12.61 8.50
N SER A 164 -9.63 -11.79 7.98
CA SER A 164 -11.03 -12.16 7.77
C SER A 164 -11.19 -13.30 6.75
N VAL A 165 -10.50 -13.23 5.62
CA VAL A 165 -10.58 -14.25 4.56
C VAL A 165 -9.92 -15.56 5.00
N VAL A 166 -8.71 -15.50 5.57
CA VAL A 166 -8.02 -16.71 6.06
C VAL A 166 -8.79 -17.33 7.22
N GLY A 167 -9.29 -16.48 8.14
CA GLY A 167 -10.11 -16.93 9.26
C GLY A 167 -11.39 -17.63 8.79
N PHE A 168 -12.08 -17.12 7.77
CA PHE A 168 -13.22 -17.77 7.17
C PHE A 168 -12.86 -19.14 6.58
N ILE A 169 -11.80 -19.23 5.77
CA ILE A 169 -11.38 -20.51 5.16
C ILE A 169 -11.00 -21.52 6.26
N ALA A 170 -10.24 -21.08 7.27
CA ALA A 170 -9.80 -21.96 8.36
C ALA A 170 -10.95 -22.41 9.28
N SER A 171 -11.95 -21.55 9.51
CA SER A 171 -13.12 -21.90 10.32
C SER A 171 -14.07 -22.87 9.60
N THR A 172 -14.14 -22.77 8.26
CA THR A 172 -14.99 -23.65 7.45
C THR A 172 -14.30 -25.01 7.21
N GLN A 173 -13.03 -25.00 6.85
CA GLN A 173 -12.21 -26.21 6.67
C GLN A 173 -10.75 -25.95 7.08
N PRO A 174 -10.31 -26.44 8.26
CA PRO A 174 -8.98 -26.18 8.79
C PRO A 174 -7.84 -26.61 7.85
N GLY A 175 -8.00 -27.72 7.14
CA GLY A 175 -7.02 -28.19 6.15
C GLY A 175 -6.79 -27.20 5.01
N LEU A 176 -7.86 -26.58 4.47
CA LEU A 176 -7.74 -25.55 3.44
C LEU A 176 -7.20 -24.24 4.01
N GLY A 177 -7.51 -23.92 5.27
CA GLY A 177 -6.91 -22.80 5.99
C GLY A 177 -5.39 -22.94 6.14
N ALA A 178 -4.89 -24.13 6.44
CA ALA A 178 -3.45 -24.43 6.51
C ALA A 178 -2.78 -24.26 5.12
N VAL A 179 -3.45 -24.67 4.04
CA VAL A 179 -2.98 -24.44 2.66
C VAL A 179 -2.92 -22.94 2.37
N ALA A 180 -3.96 -22.17 2.71
CA ALA A 180 -3.97 -20.72 2.52
C ALA A 180 -2.80 -20.03 3.25
N LEU A 181 -2.52 -20.40 4.49
CA LEU A 181 -1.38 -19.88 5.25
C LEU A 181 -0.03 -20.26 4.61
N SER A 182 0.10 -21.52 4.14
CA SER A 182 1.33 -21.98 3.47
C SER A 182 1.64 -21.23 2.18
N ILE A 183 0.63 -20.63 1.55
CA ILE A 183 0.75 -19.81 0.35
C ILE A 183 1.12 -18.36 0.72
N ILE A 184 0.48 -17.80 1.75
CA ILE A 184 0.65 -16.40 2.15
C ILE A 184 2.04 -16.14 2.73
N VAL A 185 2.55 -17.04 3.57
CA VAL A 185 3.85 -16.85 4.24
C VAL A 185 5.00 -16.65 3.24
N PRO A 186 5.22 -17.51 2.22
CA PRO A 186 6.27 -17.27 1.24
C PRO A 186 6.02 -16.04 0.37
N GLN A 187 4.76 -15.68 0.08
CA GLN A 187 4.45 -14.44 -0.64
C GLN A 187 4.87 -13.20 0.13
N VAL A 188 4.53 -13.11 1.41
CA VAL A 188 4.93 -12.00 2.29
C VAL A 188 6.45 -11.94 2.40
N ALA A 189 7.12 -13.08 2.61
CA ALA A 189 8.58 -13.14 2.67
C ALA A 189 9.23 -12.64 1.36
N LEU A 190 8.72 -13.08 0.20
CA LEU A 190 9.19 -12.66 -1.12
C LEU A 190 9.02 -11.16 -1.33
N VAL A 191 7.85 -10.60 -0.98
CA VAL A 191 7.58 -9.16 -1.07
C VAL A 191 8.55 -8.37 -0.20
N LEU A 192 8.72 -8.76 1.07
CA LEU A 192 9.62 -8.07 1.99
C LEU A 192 11.08 -8.12 1.53
N PHE A 193 11.52 -9.26 0.99
CA PHE A 193 12.87 -9.40 0.43
C PHE A 193 13.08 -8.49 -0.78
N THR A 194 12.15 -8.53 -1.75
CA THR A 194 12.22 -7.70 -2.96
C THR A 194 12.19 -6.22 -2.62
N GLN A 195 11.34 -5.80 -1.69
CA GLN A 195 11.25 -4.40 -1.29
C GLN A 195 12.56 -3.87 -0.72
N ARG A 196 13.29 -4.66 0.05
CA ARG A 196 14.62 -4.25 0.55
C ARG A 196 15.57 -3.95 -0.64
N LYS A 197 15.59 -4.79 -1.67
CA LYS A 197 16.43 -4.59 -2.86
C LYS A 197 15.99 -3.39 -3.70
N VAL A 198 14.69 -3.27 -3.97
CA VAL A 198 14.11 -2.16 -4.73
C VAL A 198 14.36 -0.82 -4.03
N ASN A 199 14.27 -0.78 -2.70
CA ASN A 199 14.50 0.43 -1.91
C ASN A 199 15.97 0.91 -1.97
N VAL A 200 16.93 -0.01 -2.03
CA VAL A 200 18.34 0.34 -2.22
C VAL A 200 18.55 0.96 -3.60
N LEU A 201 18.00 0.35 -4.65
CA LEU A 201 18.10 0.85 -6.02
C LEU A 201 17.37 2.19 -6.20
N LEU A 202 16.24 2.37 -5.52
CA LEU A 202 15.51 3.65 -5.52
C LEU A 202 16.34 4.76 -4.86
N ALA A 203 17.03 4.45 -3.75
CA ALA A 203 17.91 5.40 -3.09
C ALA A 203 19.07 5.83 -3.99
N GLU A 204 19.66 4.87 -4.67
CA GLU A 204 20.75 5.11 -5.62
C GLU A 204 20.29 6.00 -6.77
N ARG A 205 19.15 5.67 -7.39
CA ARG A 205 18.55 6.50 -8.44
C ARG A 205 18.32 7.94 -7.98
N VAL A 206 17.78 8.16 -6.76
CA VAL A 206 17.54 9.51 -6.23
C VAL A 206 18.86 10.25 -5.99
N ARG A 207 19.90 9.54 -5.53
CA ARG A 207 21.24 10.12 -5.34
C ARG A 207 21.83 10.62 -6.67
N LEU A 208 21.80 9.76 -7.70
CA LEU A 208 22.32 10.09 -9.03
C LEU A 208 21.53 11.24 -9.67
N LEU A 209 20.20 11.23 -9.55
CA LEU A 209 19.38 12.31 -10.10
C LEU A 209 19.68 13.66 -9.44
N ARG A 210 19.93 13.68 -8.13
CA ARG A 210 20.36 14.90 -7.44
C ARG A 210 21.74 15.35 -7.89
N HIS A 211 22.70 14.42 -8.02
CA HIS A 211 24.04 14.74 -8.49
C HIS A 211 24.01 15.35 -9.90
N ALA A 212 23.27 14.76 -10.82
CA ALA A 212 23.06 15.31 -12.17
C ALA A 212 22.42 16.72 -12.13
N THR A 213 21.38 16.91 -11.29
CA THR A 213 20.73 18.21 -11.14
C THR A 213 21.65 19.27 -10.56
N ASP A 214 22.44 18.91 -9.54
CA ASP A 214 23.42 19.83 -8.92
C ASP A 214 24.50 20.22 -9.92
N GLN A 215 24.96 19.31 -10.77
CA GLN A 215 25.93 19.59 -11.82
C GLN A 215 25.40 20.56 -12.88
N ILE A 216 24.16 20.35 -13.35
CA ILE A 216 23.50 21.23 -14.32
C ILE A 216 23.34 22.65 -13.77
N THR A 217 23.08 22.79 -12.47
CA THR A 217 22.84 24.11 -11.85
C THR A 217 24.11 24.84 -11.40
N ALA A 218 25.19 24.12 -11.11
CA ALA A 218 26.41 24.69 -10.51
C ALA A 218 27.54 24.98 -11.53
N THR A 219 27.52 24.36 -12.72
CA THR A 219 28.62 24.38 -13.68
C THR A 219 28.15 24.92 -15.03
N LYS A 220 29.07 25.45 -15.85
CA LYS A 220 28.78 25.74 -17.26
C LYS A 220 28.34 24.44 -17.93
N LEU A 221 27.24 24.49 -18.67
CA LEU A 221 26.56 23.32 -19.24
C LEU A 221 27.53 22.42 -20.03
N ASP A 222 28.39 23.04 -20.84
CA ASP A 222 29.37 22.32 -21.68
C ASP A 222 30.38 21.49 -20.90
N ALA A 223 30.77 21.94 -19.70
CA ALA A 223 31.71 21.22 -18.86
C ALA A 223 31.06 20.08 -18.03
N ALA A 224 29.75 20.09 -17.90
CA ALA A 224 29.00 19.09 -17.12
C ALA A 224 28.42 17.95 -17.97
N VAL A 225 28.38 18.08 -19.31
CA VAL A 225 27.66 17.16 -20.20
C VAL A 225 28.07 15.70 -20.00
N ASP A 226 29.37 15.39 -20.05
CA ASP A 226 29.85 14.00 -19.96
C ASP A 226 29.51 13.36 -18.61
N SER A 227 29.67 14.10 -17.51
CA SER A 227 29.34 13.62 -16.16
C SER A 227 27.82 13.39 -15.99
N VAL A 228 27.01 14.28 -16.52
CA VAL A 228 25.54 14.17 -16.46
C VAL A 228 25.04 13.00 -17.31
N LEU A 229 25.63 12.78 -18.48
CA LEU A 229 25.31 11.62 -19.34
C LEU A 229 25.69 10.32 -18.66
N GLN A 230 26.83 10.26 -17.97
CA GLN A 230 27.21 9.10 -17.17
C GLN A 230 26.20 8.84 -16.04
N ASP A 231 25.77 9.87 -15.30
CA ASP A 231 24.72 9.74 -14.28
C ASP A 231 23.41 9.19 -14.88
N PHE A 232 23.04 9.60 -16.09
CA PHE A 232 21.85 9.10 -16.77
C PHE A 232 21.97 7.61 -17.14
N ASP A 233 23.15 7.16 -17.57
CA ASP A 233 23.41 5.76 -17.86
C ASP A 233 23.36 4.91 -16.58
N GLU A 234 23.91 5.41 -15.47
CA GLU A 234 23.82 4.74 -14.17
C GLU A 234 22.36 4.69 -13.67
N ILE A 235 21.58 5.77 -13.85
CA ILE A 235 20.14 5.80 -13.54
C ILE A 235 19.39 4.75 -14.38
N TYR A 236 19.71 4.64 -15.68
CA TYR A 236 19.13 3.61 -16.53
C TYR A 236 19.44 2.20 -16.02
N GLY A 237 20.69 1.93 -15.64
CA GLY A 237 21.13 0.66 -15.05
C GLY A 237 20.37 0.31 -13.76
N ALA A 238 20.25 1.29 -12.86
CA ALA A 238 19.48 1.14 -11.62
C ALA A 238 17.99 0.85 -11.89
N ARG A 239 17.36 1.57 -12.82
CA ARG A 239 15.96 1.34 -13.22
C ARG A 239 15.76 -0.03 -13.87
N ARG A 240 16.66 -0.45 -14.76
CA ARG A 240 16.62 -1.79 -15.37
C ARG A 240 16.67 -2.89 -14.31
N SER A 241 17.53 -2.73 -13.29
CA SER A 241 17.61 -3.66 -12.16
C SER A 241 16.32 -3.64 -11.32
N MET A 242 15.75 -2.48 -11.04
CA MET A 242 14.44 -2.36 -10.36
C MET A 242 13.34 -3.09 -11.14
N PHE A 243 13.26 -2.92 -12.45
CA PHE A 243 12.25 -3.59 -13.28
C PHE A 243 12.41 -5.11 -13.23
N ARG A 244 13.63 -5.63 -13.33
CA ARG A 244 13.88 -7.08 -13.18
C ARG A 244 13.36 -7.60 -11.85
N TRP A 245 13.69 -6.95 -10.74
CA TRP A 245 13.22 -7.36 -9.42
C TRP A 245 11.69 -7.31 -9.30
N LYS A 246 11.06 -6.20 -9.71
CA LYS A 246 9.60 -6.05 -9.63
C LYS A 246 8.86 -7.06 -10.50
N LEU A 247 9.28 -7.25 -11.74
CA LEU A 247 8.62 -8.18 -12.66
C LEU A 247 8.84 -9.63 -12.25
N SER A 248 10.04 -10.01 -11.80
CA SER A 248 10.29 -11.35 -11.27
C SER A 248 9.43 -11.62 -10.03
N THR A 249 9.32 -10.67 -9.11
CA THR A 249 8.45 -10.82 -7.94
C THR A 249 7.00 -10.99 -8.34
N LYS A 250 6.50 -10.18 -9.27
CA LYS A 250 5.13 -10.32 -9.78
C LYS A 250 4.90 -11.70 -10.40
N PHE A 251 5.88 -12.21 -11.17
CA PHE A 251 5.81 -13.55 -11.74
C PHE A 251 5.74 -14.62 -10.65
N PHE A 252 6.64 -14.59 -9.66
CA PHE A 252 6.64 -15.57 -8.58
C PHE A 252 5.38 -15.50 -7.71
N LEU A 253 4.86 -14.30 -7.41
CA LEU A 253 3.60 -14.15 -6.69
C LEU A 253 2.44 -14.78 -7.48
N SER A 254 2.39 -14.56 -8.80
CA SER A 254 1.36 -15.16 -9.65
C SER A 254 1.51 -16.68 -9.73
N ALA A 255 2.73 -17.19 -9.80
CA ALA A 255 3.00 -18.63 -9.81
C ALA A 255 2.60 -19.30 -8.48
N ILE A 256 2.93 -18.68 -7.35
CA ILE A 256 2.53 -19.15 -6.01
C ILE A 256 1.00 -19.16 -5.88
N ASN A 257 0.32 -18.11 -6.35
CA ASN A 257 -1.14 -18.06 -6.35
C ASN A 257 -1.76 -19.15 -7.24
N GLY A 258 -1.21 -19.35 -8.45
CA GLY A 258 -1.66 -20.41 -9.34
C GLY A 258 -1.49 -21.80 -8.73
N ALA A 259 -0.30 -22.07 -8.16
CA ALA A 259 -0.04 -23.32 -7.46
C ALA A 259 -0.96 -23.52 -6.25
N GLY A 260 -1.23 -22.43 -5.52
CA GLY A 260 -2.18 -22.42 -4.40
C GLY A 260 -3.60 -22.75 -4.82
N THR A 261 -4.06 -22.16 -5.91
CA THR A 261 -5.39 -22.47 -6.49
C THR A 261 -5.49 -23.94 -6.84
N VAL A 262 -4.48 -24.49 -7.53
CA VAL A 262 -4.44 -25.93 -7.87
C VAL A 262 -4.45 -26.79 -6.61
N ALA A 263 -3.63 -26.43 -5.61
CA ALA A 263 -3.55 -27.17 -4.34
C ALA A 263 -4.91 -27.19 -3.60
N VAL A 264 -5.63 -26.04 -3.57
CA VAL A 264 -6.96 -25.96 -2.95
C VAL A 264 -7.97 -26.82 -3.71
N PHE A 265 -7.96 -26.82 -5.05
CA PHE A 265 -8.84 -27.67 -5.82
C PHE A 265 -8.53 -29.16 -5.62
N MET A 266 -7.27 -29.55 -5.66
CA MET A 266 -6.85 -30.94 -5.50
C MET A 266 -7.15 -31.46 -4.08
N LEU A 267 -6.70 -30.77 -3.06
CA LEU A 267 -6.90 -31.17 -1.66
C LEU A 267 -8.37 -31.00 -1.25
N GLY A 268 -9.01 -29.90 -1.66
CA GLY A 268 -10.41 -29.66 -1.43
C GLY A 268 -11.29 -30.74 -2.07
N GLY A 269 -11.00 -31.11 -3.33
CA GLY A 269 -11.69 -32.22 -4.01
C GLY A 269 -11.51 -33.54 -3.28
N LEU A 270 -10.30 -33.85 -2.77
CA LEU A 270 -10.08 -35.05 -1.94
C LEU A 270 -10.88 -35.01 -0.64
N PHE A 271 -11.02 -33.84 0.00
CA PHE A 271 -11.83 -33.68 1.19
C PHE A 271 -13.32 -33.85 0.90
N VAL A 272 -13.80 -33.36 -0.25
CA VAL A 272 -15.18 -33.59 -0.72
C VAL A 272 -15.44 -35.07 -0.94
N LEU A 273 -14.56 -35.79 -1.65
CA LEU A 273 -14.69 -37.24 -1.90
C LEU A 273 -14.69 -38.04 -0.58
N LYS A 274 -14.03 -37.57 0.46
CA LYS A 274 -14.01 -38.19 1.79
C LYS A 274 -15.22 -37.77 2.66
N GLY A 275 -16.11 -36.91 2.17
CA GLY A 275 -17.23 -36.37 2.93
C GLY A 275 -16.84 -35.43 4.08
N GLN A 276 -15.62 -34.87 4.04
CA GLN A 276 -15.09 -33.97 5.07
C GLN A 276 -15.41 -32.50 4.83
N THR A 277 -15.83 -32.15 3.64
CA THR A 277 -16.23 -30.79 3.25
C THR A 277 -17.20 -30.86 2.07
N ASP A 278 -17.79 -29.71 1.72
CA ASP A 278 -18.69 -29.54 0.60
C ASP A 278 -18.01 -28.81 -0.58
N VAL A 279 -18.63 -28.91 -1.78
CA VAL A 279 -18.10 -28.27 -3.00
C VAL A 279 -18.08 -26.75 -2.86
N GLY A 280 -19.11 -26.17 -2.24
CA GLY A 280 -19.19 -24.73 -2.01
C GLY A 280 -18.03 -24.21 -1.17
N THR A 281 -17.57 -24.96 -0.15
CA THR A 281 -16.40 -24.63 0.65
C THR A 281 -15.12 -24.55 -0.22
N VAL A 282 -14.92 -25.50 -1.14
CA VAL A 282 -13.75 -25.51 -2.02
C VAL A 282 -13.77 -24.30 -2.96
N VAL A 283 -14.94 -23.99 -3.54
CA VAL A 283 -15.12 -22.80 -4.40
C VAL A 283 -14.89 -21.52 -3.62
N ALA A 284 -15.49 -21.38 -2.44
CA ALA A 284 -15.32 -20.21 -1.59
C ALA A 284 -13.85 -20.02 -1.15
N ALA A 285 -13.14 -21.11 -0.81
CA ALA A 285 -11.71 -21.05 -0.48
C ALA A 285 -10.87 -20.59 -1.67
N THR A 286 -11.14 -21.08 -2.88
CA THR A 286 -10.46 -20.64 -4.11
C THR A 286 -10.68 -19.15 -4.38
N MET A 287 -11.93 -18.68 -4.28
CA MET A 287 -12.27 -17.26 -4.42
C MET A 287 -11.66 -16.41 -3.32
N GLY A 288 -11.57 -16.95 -2.09
CA GLY A 288 -10.87 -16.34 -0.99
C GLY A 288 -9.39 -16.11 -1.28
N LEU A 289 -8.69 -17.13 -1.81
CA LEU A 289 -7.28 -16.99 -2.22
C LEU A 289 -7.09 -15.88 -3.26
N ALA A 290 -7.98 -15.77 -4.25
CA ALA A 290 -7.92 -14.70 -5.24
C ALA A 290 -8.02 -13.30 -4.60
N ARG A 291 -8.80 -13.14 -3.53
CA ARG A 291 -8.92 -11.87 -2.79
C ARG A 291 -7.68 -11.51 -1.97
N LEU A 292 -6.81 -12.46 -1.65
CA LEU A 292 -5.58 -12.22 -0.90
C LEU A 292 -4.48 -11.54 -1.74
N GLN A 293 -4.66 -11.45 -3.07
CA GLN A 293 -3.72 -10.73 -3.94
C GLN A 293 -3.67 -9.23 -3.63
N GLY A 294 -4.81 -8.61 -3.27
CA GLY A 294 -4.86 -7.20 -2.89
C GLY A 294 -3.95 -6.86 -1.70
N PRO A 295 -4.10 -7.50 -0.54
CA PRO A 295 -3.22 -7.32 0.61
C PRO A 295 -1.73 -7.55 0.33
N THR A 296 -1.37 -8.53 -0.50
CA THR A 296 0.04 -8.81 -0.84
C THR A 296 0.66 -7.73 -1.72
N THR A 297 -0.06 -7.23 -2.72
CA THR A 297 0.40 -6.12 -3.58
C THR A 297 0.44 -4.79 -2.82
N PHE A 298 -0.46 -4.58 -1.86
CA PHE A 298 -0.44 -3.41 -1.00
C PHE A 298 0.87 -3.30 -0.21
N LEU A 299 1.36 -4.40 0.37
CA LEU A 299 2.63 -4.41 1.11
C LEU A 299 3.80 -3.93 0.24
N GLU A 300 3.77 -4.22 -1.06
CA GLU A 300 4.76 -3.74 -2.03
C GLU A 300 4.75 -2.21 -2.15
N HIS A 301 3.60 -1.60 -2.33
CA HIS A 301 3.47 -0.17 -2.54
C HIS A 301 3.66 0.65 -1.26
N TYR A 302 3.13 0.16 -0.14
CA TYR A 302 3.16 0.86 1.14
C TYR A 302 4.59 1.06 1.68
N GLN A 303 5.45 0.06 1.60
CA GLN A 303 6.84 0.19 2.03
C GLN A 303 7.64 1.15 1.15
N SER A 304 7.38 1.16 -0.16
CA SER A 304 8.03 2.09 -1.09
C SER A 304 7.69 3.54 -0.75
N ASN A 305 6.42 3.86 -0.58
CA ASN A 305 5.95 5.21 -0.26
C ASN A 305 6.45 5.69 1.12
N ARG A 306 6.40 4.81 2.13
CA ARG A 306 6.88 5.15 3.48
C ARG A 306 8.35 5.55 3.51
N LEU A 307 9.20 4.84 2.77
CA LEU A 307 10.64 5.12 2.72
C LEU A 307 10.96 6.36 1.89
N HIS A 308 10.16 6.67 0.88
CA HIS A 308 10.30 7.91 0.14
C HIS A 308 10.05 9.11 1.06
N ILE A 309 8.96 9.10 1.81
CA ILE A 309 8.59 10.17 2.74
C ILE A 309 9.60 10.36 3.88
N LEU A 310 10.20 9.28 4.38
CA LEU A 310 11.25 9.37 5.40
C LEU A 310 12.57 9.97 4.87
N ARG A 311 12.70 10.17 3.56
CA ARG A 311 13.85 10.74 2.89
C ARG A 311 13.62 12.18 2.39
N LEU A 312 12.37 12.64 2.35
CA LEU A 312 12.02 14.06 2.20
C LEU A 312 12.31 14.83 3.50
#